data_23265b82b8dc83cc28b322535c6ea7ee
#
_entry.id   23265b82b8dc83cc28b322535c6ea7ee
#
_cell.length_a   1.000
_cell.length_b   1.000
_cell.length_c   1.000
_cell.angle_alpha   90.00
_cell.angle_beta   90.00
_cell.angle_gamma   90.00
#
_symmetry.space_group_name_H-M   'P 1'
#
loop_
_entity.id
_entity.type
_entity.pdbx_description
1 polymer ?
#
loop_
_entity_poly.entity_id
_entity_poly.type
_entity_poly.pdbx_seq_one_letter_code
_entity_poly.pdbx_strand_id
1 'polypeptide(L)'
;MAYKRLSAVEATSLIKNGENLALSGFTPAGTAKAVTKELAKIAEMEHEAGRPFAVGILTGASTGQSTDGDLANAHAIKYRAPYTTNSDFRKYVNKGEIPYNDLHLSQMAQELRYGFMGTVDWAILEVCDIEEGESVCKAYLTAAGGISPTAARLAKHVILELNSFHNPNAKFIHDVYEPLDPPSRQPIPIVKVGDRIGTPYVKIDAKKIAGVVECCIPDEARAFKDNDPVTDTIGHLTAEFLVDDMKRGIIPASFLPLQSGVGSTANAILGALGKDKHVPDFNIYTEVIQNAVIGMMLNGRVKDASACSLTVSNECLMQVYDNMDYFKDHLTLRPSEISNSPEVIRRLGVIAINTAIECDIYGNANSTHISGTKMMNGIGGSGDFERNAYISIFTCPSTAKGGLISSIVPFVSHQDHSEHDVNIIITEQGVADLRGKSPMQRAEAIIENCAHPDYRKLLRDYLKIAQGGHTRHNLPVAFAMHDTLFRKGDMHLTDFAEYVKE
;
A
#
# COMPACT_ATOMS: atom_id res chain seq x y z
N MET A 1 -34.14 8.53 -17.27
CA MET A 1 -33.47 9.46 -18.23
C MET A 1 -32.01 9.05 -18.30
N ALA A 2 -31.41 9.04 -19.49
CA ALA A 2 -29.99 8.77 -19.61
C ALA A 2 -29.16 9.91 -18.99
N TYR A 3 -28.10 9.59 -18.28
CA TYR A 3 -27.21 10.62 -17.74
C TYR A 3 -26.47 11.35 -18.86
N LYS A 4 -26.13 12.62 -18.60
CA LYS A 4 -25.45 13.46 -19.58
C LYS A 4 -24.10 12.83 -19.93
N ARG A 5 -23.81 12.63 -21.21
CA ARG A 5 -22.49 12.26 -21.71
C ARG A 5 -21.68 13.54 -21.89
N LEU A 6 -20.46 13.54 -21.34
CA LEU A 6 -19.53 14.66 -21.35
C LEU A 6 -18.21 14.21 -21.98
N SER A 7 -17.56 15.07 -22.71
CA SER A 7 -16.12 14.92 -22.96
C SER A 7 -15.34 15.12 -21.65
N ALA A 8 -14.10 14.64 -21.59
CA ALA A 8 -13.23 14.89 -20.44
C ALA A 8 -13.01 16.39 -20.20
N VAL A 9 -12.92 17.19 -21.26
CA VAL A 9 -12.77 18.64 -21.19
C VAL A 9 -14.03 19.30 -20.57
N GLU A 10 -15.23 18.92 -21.01
CA GLU A 10 -16.48 19.44 -20.44
C GLU A 10 -16.61 19.05 -18.96
N ALA A 11 -16.32 17.79 -18.61
CA ALA A 11 -16.35 17.31 -17.23
C ALA A 11 -15.39 18.09 -16.33
N THR A 12 -14.16 18.28 -16.78
CA THR A 12 -13.12 19.00 -16.04
C THR A 12 -13.45 20.49 -15.87
N SER A 13 -14.12 21.11 -16.85
CA SER A 13 -14.55 22.54 -16.77
C SER A 13 -15.55 22.82 -15.66
N LEU A 14 -16.19 21.79 -15.10
CA LEU A 14 -17.08 21.91 -13.94
C LEU A 14 -16.33 22.08 -12.63
N ILE A 15 -15.08 21.63 -12.56
CA ILE A 15 -14.24 21.63 -11.36
C ILE A 15 -13.61 23.01 -11.18
N LYS A 16 -13.69 23.55 -9.96
CA LYS A 16 -13.22 24.90 -9.65
C LYS A 16 -11.95 24.87 -8.81
N ASN A 17 -11.16 25.95 -8.91
CA ASN A 17 -10.02 26.15 -8.03
C ASN A 17 -10.41 26.01 -6.55
N GLY A 18 -9.61 25.31 -5.78
CA GLY A 18 -9.78 25.12 -4.35
C GLY A 18 -10.71 23.97 -3.95
N GLU A 19 -11.38 23.28 -4.89
CA GLU A 19 -12.25 22.14 -4.57
C GLU A 19 -11.44 20.88 -4.19
N ASN A 20 -12.08 19.94 -3.49
CA ASN A 20 -11.51 18.65 -3.11
C ASN A 20 -12.13 17.53 -3.94
N LEU A 21 -11.28 16.72 -4.55
CA LEU A 21 -11.65 15.60 -5.40
C LEU A 21 -11.31 14.28 -4.69
N ALA A 22 -12.30 13.40 -4.58
CA ALA A 22 -12.09 12.00 -4.16
C ALA A 22 -12.09 11.11 -5.40
N LEU A 23 -11.00 10.37 -5.62
CA LEU A 23 -10.80 9.57 -6.82
C LEU A 23 -10.93 8.07 -6.51
N SER A 24 -11.46 7.32 -7.49
CA SER A 24 -11.48 5.85 -7.46
C SER A 24 -10.08 5.25 -7.59
N GLY A 25 -10.03 3.95 -7.50
CA GLY A 25 -8.84 3.15 -7.72
C GLY A 25 -8.04 2.87 -6.44
N PHE A 26 -7.02 2.06 -6.64
CA PHE A 26 -6.03 1.71 -5.62
C PHE A 26 -4.75 1.31 -6.34
N THR A 27 -3.58 1.84 -5.94
CA THR A 27 -2.37 1.79 -6.76
C THR A 27 -2.66 2.36 -8.16
N PRO A 28 -2.10 1.93 -9.29
CA PRO A 28 -2.53 2.43 -10.60
C PRO A 28 -3.85 1.80 -11.09
N ALA A 29 -4.37 0.77 -10.42
CA ALA A 29 -5.55 0.03 -10.88
C ALA A 29 -6.85 0.77 -10.60
N GLY A 30 -7.73 0.84 -11.59
CA GLY A 30 -9.07 1.44 -11.46
C GLY A 30 -9.09 2.94 -11.14
N THR A 31 -8.01 3.64 -11.45
CA THR A 31 -7.84 5.07 -11.18
C THR A 31 -8.47 5.88 -12.31
N ALA A 32 -9.23 6.91 -11.95
CA ALA A 32 -9.74 7.89 -12.92
C ALA A 32 -8.58 8.55 -13.67
N LYS A 33 -8.60 8.50 -15.01
CA LYS A 33 -7.47 8.90 -15.88
C LYS A 33 -7.81 9.97 -16.90
N ALA A 34 -9.02 9.94 -17.45
CA ALA A 34 -9.42 10.86 -18.50
C ALA A 34 -9.62 12.29 -17.96
N VAL A 35 -10.36 12.43 -16.86
CA VAL A 35 -10.63 13.74 -16.23
C VAL A 35 -9.37 14.31 -15.59
N THR A 36 -8.55 13.51 -14.92
CA THR A 36 -7.33 13.99 -14.26
C THR A 36 -6.27 14.50 -15.24
N LYS A 37 -6.13 13.85 -16.41
CA LYS A 37 -5.25 14.33 -17.49
C LYS A 37 -5.67 15.69 -18.05
N GLU A 38 -6.98 15.89 -18.27
CA GLU A 38 -7.48 17.19 -18.73
C GLU A 38 -7.42 18.24 -17.61
N LEU A 39 -7.56 17.85 -16.34
CA LEU A 39 -7.43 18.76 -15.21
C LEU A 39 -6.01 19.36 -15.12
N ALA A 40 -4.98 18.58 -15.39
CA ALA A 40 -3.60 19.08 -15.46
C ALA A 40 -3.45 20.16 -16.54
N LYS A 41 -4.00 19.92 -17.74
CA LYS A 41 -3.96 20.90 -18.84
C LYS A 41 -4.74 22.18 -18.51
N ILE A 42 -5.89 22.06 -17.86
CA ILE A 42 -6.65 23.25 -17.42
C ILE A 42 -5.85 24.05 -16.40
N ALA A 43 -5.18 23.38 -15.46
CA ALA A 43 -4.33 24.06 -14.48
C ALA A 43 -3.20 24.84 -15.16
N GLU A 44 -2.53 24.25 -16.14
CA GLU A 44 -1.50 24.92 -16.93
C GLU A 44 -2.04 26.15 -17.64
N MET A 45 -3.19 26.04 -18.33
CA MET A 45 -3.84 27.16 -19.02
C MET A 45 -4.25 28.28 -18.05
N GLU A 46 -4.79 27.95 -16.87
CA GLU A 46 -5.15 28.93 -15.85
C GLU A 46 -3.93 29.68 -15.32
N HIS A 47 -2.83 28.94 -15.05
CA HIS A 47 -1.56 29.53 -14.60
C HIS A 47 -0.93 30.43 -15.67
N GLU A 48 -0.93 30.02 -16.93
CA GLU A 48 -0.46 30.85 -18.05
C GLU A 48 -1.28 32.15 -18.18
N ALA A 49 -2.58 32.08 -17.85
CA ALA A 49 -3.45 33.25 -17.81
C ALA A 49 -3.35 34.08 -16.51
N GLY A 50 -2.40 33.73 -15.60
CA GLY A 50 -2.20 34.41 -14.33
C GLY A 50 -3.27 34.13 -13.28
N ARG A 51 -4.07 33.10 -13.44
CA ARG A 51 -5.12 32.69 -12.50
C ARG A 51 -4.67 31.48 -11.68
N PRO A 52 -4.87 31.44 -10.36
CA PRO A 52 -4.55 30.28 -9.55
C PRO A 52 -5.51 29.13 -9.83
N PHE A 53 -4.97 27.91 -9.94
CA PHE A 53 -5.78 26.70 -10.02
C PHE A 53 -5.07 25.55 -9.31
N ALA A 54 -5.63 25.06 -8.20
CA ALA A 54 -5.18 23.86 -7.52
C ALA A 54 -6.33 23.21 -6.76
N VAL A 55 -6.32 21.89 -6.67
CA VAL A 55 -7.36 21.08 -6.04
C VAL A 55 -6.78 20.16 -4.98
N GLY A 56 -7.59 19.76 -4.00
CA GLY A 56 -7.23 18.67 -3.08
C GLY A 56 -7.49 17.33 -3.74
N ILE A 57 -6.55 16.39 -3.59
CA ILE A 57 -6.67 15.02 -4.13
C ILE A 57 -6.71 14.02 -2.97
N LEU A 58 -7.83 13.33 -2.85
CA LEU A 58 -8.13 12.34 -1.82
C LEU A 58 -8.39 10.98 -2.49
N THR A 59 -7.71 9.94 -2.09
CA THR A 59 -7.84 8.62 -2.73
C THR A 59 -7.86 7.49 -1.70
N GLY A 60 -8.10 6.25 -2.14
CA GLY A 60 -7.91 5.06 -1.30
C GLY A 60 -6.45 4.61 -1.19
N ALA A 61 -5.63 4.98 -2.09
CA ALA A 61 -4.19 4.84 -2.30
C ALA A 61 -3.89 4.79 -3.80
N SER A 62 -4.76 5.40 -4.61
CA SER A 62 -4.53 5.53 -6.05
C SER A 62 -3.23 6.30 -6.28
N THR A 63 -2.45 5.87 -7.25
CA THR A 63 -1.22 6.53 -7.66
C THR A 63 -1.03 6.30 -9.15
N GLY A 64 -0.42 7.23 -9.83
CA GLY A 64 -0.17 7.10 -11.25
C GLY A 64 0.42 8.36 -11.84
N GLN A 65 0.75 8.33 -13.14
CA GLN A 65 1.23 9.52 -13.81
C GLN A 65 0.10 10.54 -13.95
N SER A 66 -1.08 10.09 -14.38
CA SER A 66 -2.26 10.96 -14.57
C SER A 66 -2.84 11.53 -13.29
N THR A 67 -2.72 10.79 -12.16
CA THR A 67 -3.31 11.20 -10.86
C THR A 67 -2.35 12.05 -10.04
N ASP A 68 -1.07 11.73 -10.07
CA ASP A 68 -0.05 12.37 -9.22
C ASP A 68 0.95 13.20 -10.05
N GLY A 69 1.59 12.58 -11.05
CA GLY A 69 2.71 13.18 -11.77
C GLY A 69 2.31 14.39 -12.61
N ASP A 70 1.32 14.24 -13.47
CA ASP A 70 0.86 15.31 -14.37
C ASP A 70 0.27 16.48 -13.57
N LEU A 71 -0.57 16.19 -12.56
CA LEU A 71 -1.14 17.21 -11.71
C LEU A 71 -0.09 17.96 -10.87
N ALA A 72 0.94 17.24 -10.36
CA ALA A 72 2.03 17.87 -9.62
C ALA A 72 2.89 18.76 -10.52
N ASN A 73 3.23 18.29 -11.72
CA ASN A 73 3.99 19.06 -12.70
C ASN A 73 3.23 20.31 -13.18
N ALA A 74 1.91 20.24 -13.28
CA ALA A 74 1.03 21.37 -13.56
C ALA A 74 0.78 22.28 -12.35
N HIS A 75 1.39 22.02 -11.18
CA HIS A 75 1.12 22.73 -9.91
C HIS A 75 -0.36 22.76 -9.51
N ALA A 76 -1.10 21.70 -9.88
CA ALA A 76 -2.53 21.59 -9.70
C ALA A 76 -2.96 20.98 -8.36
N ILE A 77 -2.02 20.65 -7.47
CA ILE A 77 -2.32 19.96 -6.20
C ILE A 77 -2.06 20.89 -5.02
N LYS A 78 -3.11 21.24 -4.27
CA LYS A 78 -3.01 22.01 -3.02
C LYS A 78 -2.85 21.12 -1.78
N TYR A 79 -3.24 19.84 -1.85
CA TYR A 79 -3.20 18.87 -0.76
C TYR A 79 -3.36 17.45 -1.31
N ARG A 80 -2.68 16.47 -0.74
CA ARG A 80 -2.75 15.06 -1.16
C ARG A 80 -2.78 14.12 0.04
N ALA A 81 -3.66 13.11 0.02
CA ALA A 81 -3.71 11.98 0.96
C ALA A 81 -4.26 10.73 0.26
N PRO A 82 -4.00 9.50 0.77
CA PRO A 82 -3.12 9.14 1.88
C PRO A 82 -1.79 8.53 1.41
N TYR A 83 -1.62 8.27 0.11
CA TYR A 83 -0.51 7.44 -0.39
C TYR A 83 -0.09 7.83 -1.81
N THR A 84 1.20 7.75 -2.09
CA THR A 84 1.76 7.86 -3.44
C THR A 84 3.11 7.15 -3.55
N THR A 85 3.42 6.67 -4.75
CA THR A 85 4.75 6.17 -5.16
C THR A 85 5.29 6.92 -6.37
N ASN A 86 4.57 7.95 -6.86
CA ASN A 86 4.95 8.69 -8.06
C ASN A 86 6.20 9.55 -7.80
N SER A 87 7.22 9.39 -8.66
CA SER A 87 8.51 10.06 -8.49
C SER A 87 8.47 11.57 -8.72
N ASP A 88 7.58 12.03 -9.61
CA ASP A 88 7.46 13.47 -9.90
C ASP A 88 6.76 14.17 -8.75
N PHE A 89 5.65 13.61 -8.27
CA PHE A 89 4.96 14.11 -7.09
C PHE A 89 5.90 14.21 -5.86
N ARG A 90 6.68 13.15 -5.60
CA ARG A 90 7.63 13.14 -4.46
C ARG A 90 8.63 14.30 -4.47
N LYS A 91 9.03 14.79 -5.65
CA LYS A 91 9.94 15.93 -5.75
C LYS A 91 9.34 17.18 -5.09
N TYR A 92 8.05 17.43 -5.34
CA TYR A 92 7.34 18.58 -4.79
C TYR A 92 7.05 18.44 -3.30
N VAL A 93 6.67 17.23 -2.85
CA VAL A 93 6.49 16.96 -1.41
C VAL A 93 7.81 17.16 -0.65
N ASN A 94 8.91 16.58 -1.14
CA ASN A 94 10.22 16.69 -0.51
C ASN A 94 10.83 18.11 -0.56
N LYS A 95 10.30 19.00 -1.37
CA LYS A 95 10.61 20.44 -1.35
C LYS A 95 9.68 21.24 -0.44
N GLY A 96 8.65 20.63 0.12
CA GLY A 96 7.62 21.32 0.92
C GLY A 96 6.63 22.14 0.09
N GLU A 97 6.55 21.90 -1.22
CA GLU A 97 5.66 22.66 -2.11
C GLU A 97 4.23 22.10 -2.11
N ILE A 98 4.04 20.80 -1.86
CA ILE A 98 2.73 20.16 -1.76
C ILE A 98 2.57 19.57 -0.36
N PRO A 99 1.59 20.02 0.42
CA PRO A 99 1.19 19.37 1.67
C PRO A 99 0.72 17.95 1.41
N TYR A 100 1.36 16.98 2.05
CA TYR A 100 1.06 15.57 1.93
C TYR A 100 0.82 14.96 3.30
N ASN A 101 -0.25 14.18 3.44
CA ASN A 101 -0.57 13.46 4.65
C ASN A 101 -0.76 11.98 4.32
N ASP A 102 0.08 11.12 4.89
CA ASP A 102 -0.12 9.68 4.82
C ASP A 102 -0.87 9.16 6.06
N LEU A 103 -1.64 8.11 5.85
CA LEU A 103 -2.48 7.49 6.85
C LEU A 103 -2.44 5.98 6.69
N HIS A 104 -2.82 5.27 7.74
CA HIS A 104 -3.25 3.88 7.61
C HIS A 104 -4.44 3.79 6.66
N LEU A 105 -4.36 2.94 5.65
CA LEU A 105 -5.36 2.91 4.57
C LEU A 105 -6.74 2.47 5.05
N SER A 106 -6.82 1.68 6.12
CA SER A 106 -8.09 1.36 6.79
C SER A 106 -8.83 2.59 7.32
N GLN A 107 -8.11 3.67 7.62
CA GLN A 107 -8.67 4.89 8.24
C GLN A 107 -9.13 5.92 7.21
N MET A 108 -8.61 5.89 6.00
CA MET A 108 -8.88 6.95 5.01
C MET A 108 -10.37 7.21 4.76
N ALA A 109 -11.15 6.15 4.52
CA ALA A 109 -12.59 6.29 4.27
C ALA A 109 -13.34 6.82 5.49
N GLN A 110 -13.02 6.33 6.68
CA GLN A 110 -13.70 6.78 7.91
C GLN A 110 -13.31 8.20 8.30
N GLU A 111 -12.07 8.63 8.12
CA GLU A 111 -11.67 10.02 8.38
C GLU A 111 -12.31 11.02 7.43
N LEU A 112 -12.55 10.62 6.18
CA LEU A 112 -13.40 11.40 5.27
C LEU A 112 -14.83 11.52 5.81
N ARG A 113 -15.44 10.43 6.30
CA ARG A 113 -16.79 10.43 6.87
C ARG A 113 -16.88 11.24 8.16
N TYR A 114 -15.80 11.27 8.95
CA TYR A 114 -15.73 12.10 10.17
C TYR A 114 -15.49 13.59 9.87
N GLY A 115 -15.19 13.94 8.62
CA GLY A 115 -14.96 15.32 8.20
C GLY A 115 -13.56 15.85 8.54
N PHE A 116 -12.62 15.01 8.93
CA PHE A 116 -11.27 15.44 9.33
C PHE A 116 -10.45 16.02 8.17
N MET A 117 -10.79 15.65 6.93
CA MET A 117 -10.15 16.14 5.71
C MET A 117 -10.97 17.19 4.95
N GLY A 118 -11.99 17.74 5.60
CA GLY A 118 -12.90 18.70 5.00
C GLY A 118 -13.96 18.07 4.08
N THR A 119 -14.60 18.91 3.26
CA THR A 119 -15.68 18.47 2.36
C THR A 119 -15.11 17.81 1.10
N VAL A 120 -15.84 16.85 0.55
CA VAL A 120 -15.59 16.26 -0.77
C VAL A 120 -16.53 16.97 -1.76
N ASP A 121 -15.98 17.73 -2.67
CA ASP A 121 -16.78 18.45 -3.68
C ASP A 121 -17.13 17.54 -4.85
N TRP A 122 -16.15 16.78 -5.32
CA TRP A 122 -16.28 15.86 -6.45
C TRP A 122 -15.84 14.46 -6.10
N ALA A 123 -16.58 13.45 -6.57
CA ALA A 123 -16.08 12.10 -6.74
C ALA A 123 -15.90 11.82 -8.22
N ILE A 124 -14.73 11.31 -8.61
CA ILE A 124 -14.46 10.88 -9.99
C ILE A 124 -14.16 9.37 -9.92
N LEU A 125 -15.09 8.58 -10.46
CA LEU A 125 -15.04 7.13 -10.33
C LEU A 125 -14.90 6.47 -11.70
N GLU A 126 -13.82 5.69 -11.86
CA GLU A 126 -13.68 4.81 -13.01
C GLU A 126 -14.58 3.59 -12.83
N VAL A 127 -15.36 3.26 -13.85
CA VAL A 127 -16.33 2.17 -13.84
C VAL A 127 -16.28 1.36 -15.14
N CYS A 128 -16.56 0.07 -15.06
CA CYS A 128 -16.65 -0.81 -16.23
C CYS A 128 -18.08 -0.94 -16.76
N ASP A 129 -19.08 -0.61 -15.95
CA ASP A 129 -20.49 -0.69 -16.31
C ASP A 129 -21.32 0.24 -15.43
N ILE A 130 -22.49 0.68 -15.92
CA ILE A 130 -23.40 1.57 -15.22
C ILE A 130 -24.84 1.11 -15.45
N GLU A 131 -25.59 0.92 -14.38
CA GLU A 131 -27.05 0.77 -14.43
C GLU A 131 -27.70 2.09 -14.03
N GLU A 132 -28.17 2.83 -15.02
CA GLU A 132 -28.77 4.16 -14.84
C GLU A 132 -30.20 4.02 -14.31
N GLY A 133 -30.49 4.73 -13.20
CA GLY A 133 -31.82 4.79 -12.61
C GLY A 133 -32.23 6.24 -12.29
N GLU A 134 -33.53 6.48 -12.14
CA GLU A 134 -34.07 7.84 -11.88
C GLU A 134 -33.67 8.38 -10.49
N SER A 135 -33.60 7.53 -9.48
CA SER A 135 -33.24 7.91 -8.13
C SER A 135 -31.87 7.37 -7.71
N VAL A 136 -31.45 6.25 -8.24
CA VAL A 136 -30.23 5.54 -7.86
C VAL A 136 -29.52 5.02 -9.11
N CYS A 137 -28.21 5.29 -9.17
CA CYS A 137 -27.29 4.68 -10.11
C CYS A 137 -26.55 3.53 -9.41
N LYS A 138 -26.37 2.40 -10.12
CA LYS A 138 -25.42 1.37 -9.73
C LYS A 138 -24.19 1.50 -10.62
N ALA A 139 -23.08 1.84 -10.01
CA ALA A 139 -21.78 2.00 -10.69
C ALA A 139 -20.89 0.80 -10.38
N TYR A 140 -20.47 0.08 -11.41
CA TYR A 140 -19.65 -1.11 -11.29
C TYR A 140 -18.18 -0.76 -11.50
N LEU A 141 -17.36 -1.00 -10.47
CA LEU A 141 -15.96 -0.63 -10.47
C LEU A 141 -15.12 -1.52 -11.41
N THR A 142 -13.94 -1.05 -11.77
CA THR A 142 -13.01 -1.74 -12.67
C THR A 142 -12.08 -2.69 -11.90
N ALA A 143 -10.82 -2.34 -11.72
CA ALA A 143 -9.80 -3.22 -11.13
C ALA A 143 -9.53 -2.97 -9.63
N ALA A 144 -10.27 -2.06 -8.98
CA ALA A 144 -10.05 -1.75 -7.56
C ALA A 144 -11.30 -1.20 -6.86
N GLY A 145 -11.41 -1.47 -5.55
CA GLY A 145 -12.45 -0.94 -4.67
C GLY A 145 -12.13 0.46 -4.15
N GLY A 146 -10.92 0.67 -3.66
CA GLY A 146 -10.45 1.94 -3.10
C GLY A 146 -11.39 2.51 -2.03
N ILE A 147 -11.63 3.82 -2.07
CA ILE A 147 -12.61 4.52 -1.24
C ILE A 147 -13.90 4.87 -1.99
N SER A 148 -14.14 4.24 -3.13
CA SER A 148 -15.19 4.60 -4.08
C SER A 148 -16.60 4.72 -3.45
N PRO A 149 -17.07 3.83 -2.57
CA PRO A 149 -18.39 3.98 -1.95
C PRO A 149 -18.48 5.22 -1.04
N THR A 150 -17.47 5.47 -0.22
CA THR A 150 -17.41 6.66 0.63
C THR A 150 -17.28 7.94 -0.18
N ALA A 151 -16.45 7.95 -1.22
CA ALA A 151 -16.32 9.08 -2.15
C ALA A 151 -17.66 9.45 -2.78
N ALA A 152 -18.37 8.48 -3.35
CA ALA A 152 -19.69 8.68 -3.95
C ALA A 152 -20.73 9.19 -2.94
N ARG A 153 -20.69 8.66 -1.71
CA ARG A 153 -21.63 9.04 -0.65
C ARG A 153 -21.41 10.47 -0.18
N LEU A 154 -20.17 10.90 0.00
CA LEU A 154 -19.85 12.21 0.57
C LEU A 154 -19.82 13.34 -0.44
N ALA A 155 -19.43 13.06 -1.70
CA ALA A 155 -19.30 14.07 -2.72
C ALA A 155 -20.61 14.84 -2.97
N LYS A 156 -20.48 16.13 -3.28
CA LYS A 156 -21.59 16.97 -3.76
C LYS A 156 -21.96 16.58 -5.18
N HIS A 157 -20.96 16.28 -6.01
CA HIS A 157 -21.10 15.93 -7.42
C HIS A 157 -20.26 14.68 -7.75
N VAL A 158 -20.74 13.88 -8.71
CA VAL A 158 -20.08 12.67 -9.17
C VAL A 158 -19.89 12.71 -10.69
N ILE A 159 -18.67 12.44 -11.14
CA ILE A 159 -18.35 12.14 -12.54
C ILE A 159 -18.02 10.65 -12.60
N LEU A 160 -18.63 9.95 -13.57
CA LEU A 160 -18.32 8.55 -13.85
C LEU A 160 -17.45 8.49 -15.10
N GLU A 161 -16.26 7.90 -15.00
CA GLU A 161 -15.44 7.53 -16.17
C GLU A 161 -15.80 6.09 -16.58
N LEU A 162 -16.63 5.94 -17.60
CA LEU A 162 -16.97 4.64 -18.18
C LEU A 162 -15.84 4.19 -19.10
N ASN A 163 -14.98 3.31 -18.57
CA ASN A 163 -13.76 2.88 -19.25
C ASN A 163 -13.97 1.51 -19.92
N SER A 164 -14.15 1.52 -21.24
CA SER A 164 -14.38 0.33 -22.05
C SER A 164 -13.13 -0.57 -22.24
N PHE A 165 -11.97 -0.15 -21.76
CA PHE A 165 -10.80 -1.04 -21.66
C PHE A 165 -11.06 -2.21 -20.70
N HIS A 166 -11.82 -1.97 -19.64
CA HIS A 166 -12.18 -2.99 -18.67
C HIS A 166 -13.43 -3.77 -19.10
N ASN A 167 -13.38 -5.09 -18.93
CA ASN A 167 -14.52 -5.95 -19.24
C ASN A 167 -15.66 -5.69 -18.24
N PRO A 168 -16.93 -5.48 -18.68
CA PRO A 168 -18.08 -5.31 -17.80
C PRO A 168 -18.28 -6.45 -16.79
N ASN A 169 -17.75 -7.64 -17.06
CA ASN A 169 -17.79 -8.78 -16.15
C ASN A 169 -16.88 -8.59 -14.91
N ALA A 170 -16.00 -7.58 -14.89
CA ALA A 170 -15.24 -7.22 -13.69
C ALA A 170 -16.15 -6.99 -12.46
N LYS A 171 -17.41 -6.61 -12.67
CA LYS A 171 -18.42 -6.49 -11.61
C LYS A 171 -18.59 -7.73 -10.75
N PHE A 172 -18.36 -8.92 -11.31
CA PHE A 172 -18.58 -10.18 -10.58
C PHE A 172 -17.53 -10.49 -9.52
N ILE A 173 -16.38 -9.81 -9.52
CA ILE A 173 -15.35 -9.99 -8.51
C ILE A 173 -15.41 -8.93 -7.39
N HIS A 174 -16.33 -7.97 -7.45
CA HIS A 174 -16.47 -6.94 -6.43
C HIS A 174 -17.42 -7.32 -5.30
N ASP A 175 -17.09 -6.89 -4.09
CA ASP A 175 -17.88 -6.98 -2.86
C ASP A 175 -17.83 -5.64 -2.14
N VAL A 176 -18.67 -4.71 -2.56
CA VAL A 176 -18.70 -3.33 -2.05
C VAL A 176 -19.52 -3.30 -0.77
N TYR A 177 -18.86 -3.14 0.36
CA TYR A 177 -19.44 -2.98 1.68
C TYR A 177 -18.88 -1.72 2.35
N GLU A 178 -19.72 -0.91 2.94
CA GLU A 178 -19.34 0.26 3.72
C GLU A 178 -19.89 0.08 5.15
N PRO A 179 -19.03 0.01 6.19
CA PRO A 179 -19.48 -0.15 7.56
C PRO A 179 -20.19 1.12 8.05
N LEU A 180 -21.06 0.95 9.01
CA LEU A 180 -21.67 2.08 9.72
C LEU A 180 -20.61 2.82 10.55
N ASP A 181 -20.85 4.11 10.77
CA ASP A 181 -20.01 4.92 11.64
C ASP A 181 -20.36 4.71 13.12
N PRO A 182 -19.43 4.97 14.05
CA PRO A 182 -19.73 5.00 15.48
C PRO A 182 -20.88 5.99 15.80
N PRO A 183 -21.72 5.69 16.81
CA PRO A 183 -21.66 4.54 17.71
C PRO A 183 -22.38 3.29 17.18
N SER A 184 -22.88 3.31 15.95
CA SER A 184 -23.73 2.25 15.39
C SER A 184 -22.94 1.19 14.60
N ARG A 185 -21.60 1.26 14.60
CA ARG A 185 -20.73 0.33 13.90
C ARG A 185 -20.95 -1.11 14.37
N GLN A 186 -21.11 -2.04 13.43
CA GLN A 186 -21.28 -3.45 13.69
C GLN A 186 -20.02 -4.23 13.28
N PRO A 187 -19.78 -5.43 13.86
CA PRO A 187 -18.71 -6.31 13.40
C PRO A 187 -18.83 -6.58 11.90
N ILE A 188 -17.70 -6.56 11.19
CA ILE A 188 -17.64 -6.90 9.76
C ILE A 188 -17.77 -8.43 9.64
N PRO A 189 -18.84 -8.99 9.03
CA PRO A 189 -19.14 -10.43 9.10
C PRO A 189 -18.34 -11.25 8.08
N ILE A 190 -17.01 -11.06 8.00
CA ILE A 190 -16.05 -11.83 7.20
C ILE A 190 -15.34 -12.80 8.14
N VAL A 191 -15.51 -14.11 7.94
CA VAL A 191 -14.87 -15.18 8.71
C VAL A 191 -14.03 -16.11 7.83
N LYS A 192 -14.17 -16.00 6.50
CA LYS A 192 -13.34 -16.67 5.48
C LYS A 192 -12.91 -15.65 4.43
N VAL A 193 -11.81 -15.91 3.75
CA VAL A 193 -11.27 -15.02 2.71
C VAL A 193 -12.28 -14.72 1.61
N GLY A 194 -13.01 -15.75 1.16
CA GLY A 194 -14.00 -15.63 0.08
C GLY A 194 -15.38 -15.14 0.48
N ASP A 195 -15.65 -14.85 1.78
CA ASP A 195 -16.97 -14.37 2.20
C ASP A 195 -17.33 -13.06 1.51
N ARG A 196 -18.54 -12.96 0.96
CA ARG A 196 -19.09 -11.73 0.38
C ARG A 196 -20.20 -11.21 1.25
N ILE A 197 -20.18 -9.92 1.55
CA ILE A 197 -21.07 -9.27 2.53
C ILE A 197 -21.75 -8.00 2.00
N GLY A 198 -21.35 -7.56 0.83
CA GLY A 198 -21.81 -6.33 0.20
C GLY A 198 -22.54 -6.56 -1.13
N THR A 199 -22.39 -5.62 -2.03
CA THR A 199 -22.95 -5.62 -3.37
C THR A 199 -21.86 -5.54 -4.44
N PRO A 200 -22.12 -5.96 -5.69
CA PRO A 200 -21.13 -5.83 -6.75
C PRO A 200 -20.99 -4.39 -7.31
N TYR A 201 -21.67 -3.41 -6.73
CA TYR A 201 -21.72 -2.04 -7.22
C TYR A 201 -21.65 -1.00 -6.11
N VAL A 202 -21.21 0.19 -6.47
CA VAL A 202 -21.37 1.40 -5.67
C VAL A 202 -22.75 2.00 -5.94
N LYS A 203 -23.51 2.24 -4.86
CA LYS A 203 -24.81 2.90 -4.94
C LYS A 203 -24.65 4.41 -4.87
N ILE A 204 -25.15 5.14 -5.89
CA ILE A 204 -25.01 6.59 -6.00
C ILE A 204 -26.41 7.23 -6.14
N ASP A 205 -26.66 8.32 -5.40
CA ASP A 205 -27.84 9.17 -5.63
C ASP A 205 -27.74 9.77 -7.05
N ALA A 206 -28.69 9.46 -7.90
CA ALA A 206 -28.72 9.89 -9.29
C ALA A 206 -28.62 11.42 -9.46
N LYS A 207 -29.12 12.20 -8.46
CA LYS A 207 -29.06 13.67 -8.48
C LYS A 207 -27.64 14.21 -8.37
N LYS A 208 -26.69 13.45 -7.85
CA LYS A 208 -25.30 13.86 -7.73
C LYS A 208 -24.51 13.67 -9.02
N ILE A 209 -25.00 12.87 -9.96
CA ILE A 209 -24.28 12.54 -11.19
C ILE A 209 -24.30 13.74 -12.13
N ALA A 210 -23.16 14.40 -12.26
CA ALA A 210 -22.97 15.54 -13.17
C ALA A 210 -22.84 15.09 -14.62
N GLY A 211 -22.27 13.90 -14.84
CA GLY A 211 -22.15 13.30 -16.16
C GLY A 211 -21.30 12.04 -16.19
N VAL A 212 -21.27 11.44 -17.37
CA VAL A 212 -20.48 10.24 -17.70
C VAL A 212 -19.49 10.61 -18.80
N VAL A 213 -18.20 10.30 -18.56
CA VAL A 213 -17.12 10.43 -19.53
C VAL A 213 -16.79 9.04 -20.05
N GLU A 214 -16.95 8.83 -21.35
CA GLU A 214 -16.58 7.57 -21.99
C GLU A 214 -15.11 7.58 -22.42
N CYS A 215 -14.37 6.55 -22.07
CA CYS A 215 -12.95 6.40 -22.41
C CYS A 215 -12.56 4.93 -22.66
N CYS A 216 -11.37 4.74 -23.22
CA CYS A 216 -10.76 3.43 -23.40
C CYS A 216 -9.26 3.57 -23.10
N ILE A 217 -8.89 3.52 -21.81
CA ILE A 217 -7.54 3.79 -21.34
C ILE A 217 -7.12 2.66 -20.40
N PRO A 218 -5.99 1.98 -20.67
CA PRO A 218 -5.47 0.94 -19.78
C PRO A 218 -5.00 1.53 -18.44
N ASP A 219 -4.91 0.67 -17.42
CA ASP A 219 -4.29 1.04 -16.16
C ASP A 219 -2.80 1.35 -16.33
N GLU A 220 -2.29 2.32 -15.56
CA GLU A 220 -0.90 2.78 -15.61
C GLU A 220 0.04 1.81 -14.86
N ALA A 221 -0.21 0.50 -14.99
CA ALA A 221 0.58 -0.53 -14.34
C ALA A 221 2.04 -0.50 -14.82
N ARG A 222 2.97 -0.49 -13.86
CA ARG A 222 4.40 -0.59 -14.16
C ARG A 222 4.81 -2.05 -14.19
N ALA A 223 5.71 -2.39 -15.10
CA ALA A 223 6.37 -3.69 -15.05
C ALA A 223 7.14 -3.84 -13.73
N PHE A 224 6.98 -4.96 -13.06
CA PHE A 224 7.79 -5.30 -11.91
C PHE A 224 9.20 -5.66 -12.37
N LYS A 225 10.21 -5.30 -11.56
CA LYS A 225 11.58 -5.74 -11.81
C LYS A 225 11.66 -7.25 -11.59
N ASP A 226 12.51 -7.90 -12.35
CA ASP A 226 12.88 -9.29 -12.10
C ASP A 226 13.53 -9.44 -10.71
N ASN A 227 13.43 -10.63 -10.15
CA ASN A 227 14.10 -10.96 -8.90
C ASN A 227 15.63 -10.92 -9.11
N ASP A 228 16.32 -10.61 -8.05
CA ASP A 228 17.78 -10.71 -7.96
C ASP A 228 18.18 -11.74 -6.88
N PRO A 229 19.46 -12.13 -6.82
CA PRO A 229 19.90 -13.14 -5.83
C PRO A 229 19.61 -12.78 -4.38
N VAL A 230 19.59 -11.48 -4.03
CA VAL A 230 19.28 -11.01 -2.67
C VAL A 230 17.81 -11.25 -2.36
N THR A 231 16.92 -10.81 -3.25
CA THR A 231 15.48 -11.00 -3.08
C THR A 231 15.08 -12.47 -3.11
N ASP A 232 15.72 -13.29 -3.97
CA ASP A 232 15.48 -14.73 -4.00
C ASP A 232 15.91 -15.41 -2.70
N THR A 233 17.06 -15.02 -2.11
CA THR A 233 17.50 -15.53 -0.81
C THR A 233 16.52 -15.16 0.31
N ILE A 234 16.05 -13.92 0.36
CA ILE A 234 15.01 -13.50 1.31
C ILE A 234 13.73 -14.34 1.12
N GLY A 235 13.35 -14.60 -0.13
CA GLY A 235 12.20 -15.44 -0.46
C GLY A 235 12.33 -16.86 0.10
N HIS A 236 13.48 -17.51 -0.10
CA HIS A 236 13.76 -18.84 0.43
C HIS A 236 13.76 -18.88 1.95
N LEU A 237 14.49 -17.96 2.60
CA LEU A 237 14.54 -17.88 4.07
C LEU A 237 13.17 -17.66 4.69
N THR A 238 12.32 -16.85 4.04
CA THR A 238 10.93 -16.61 4.48
C THR A 238 10.11 -17.90 4.38
N ALA A 239 10.20 -18.63 3.27
CA ALA A 239 9.49 -19.88 3.09
C ALA A 239 9.95 -20.96 4.09
N GLU A 240 11.27 -21.13 4.28
CA GLU A 240 11.83 -22.05 5.27
C GLU A 240 11.36 -21.73 6.68
N PHE A 241 11.38 -20.46 7.09
CA PHE A 241 10.90 -20.01 8.39
C PHE A 241 9.43 -20.37 8.62
N LEU A 242 8.56 -20.11 7.65
CA LEU A 242 7.12 -20.43 7.75
C LEU A 242 6.88 -21.94 7.78
N VAL A 243 7.63 -22.73 7.00
CA VAL A 243 7.58 -24.20 7.03
C VAL A 243 8.03 -24.74 8.39
N ASP A 244 9.05 -24.17 8.99
CA ASP A 244 9.52 -24.59 10.31
C ASP A 244 8.53 -24.23 11.41
N ASP A 245 7.86 -23.08 11.33
CA ASP A 245 6.77 -22.74 12.25
C ASP A 245 5.56 -23.67 12.07
N MET A 246 5.27 -24.15 10.85
CA MET A 246 4.27 -25.21 10.64
C MET A 246 4.68 -26.54 11.30
N LYS A 247 5.92 -26.98 11.12
CA LYS A 247 6.43 -28.21 11.76
C LYS A 247 6.38 -28.15 13.29
N ARG A 248 6.59 -26.97 13.84
CA ARG A 248 6.49 -26.69 15.29
C ARG A 248 5.05 -26.54 15.79
N GLY A 249 4.05 -26.54 14.91
CA GLY A 249 2.65 -26.35 15.24
C GLY A 249 2.26 -24.91 15.61
N ILE A 250 3.14 -23.94 15.33
CA ILE A 250 2.84 -22.51 15.53
C ILE A 250 1.89 -22.03 14.44
N ILE A 251 2.13 -22.41 13.19
CA ILE A 251 1.21 -22.23 12.08
C ILE A 251 0.42 -23.53 11.92
N PRO A 252 -0.92 -23.47 11.81
CA PRO A 252 -1.74 -24.67 11.59
C PRO A 252 -1.37 -25.38 10.28
N ALA A 253 -1.57 -26.70 10.24
CA ALA A 253 -1.27 -27.52 9.06
C ALA A 253 -2.06 -27.11 7.80
N SER A 254 -3.22 -26.45 7.97
CA SER A 254 -4.01 -25.88 6.87
C SER A 254 -3.42 -24.58 6.30
N PHE A 255 -2.35 -24.09 6.89
CA PHE A 255 -1.79 -22.76 6.70
C PHE A 255 -2.78 -21.64 7.07
N LEU A 256 -2.31 -20.40 7.07
CA LEU A 256 -3.12 -19.20 7.35
C LEU A 256 -3.15 -18.31 6.10
N PRO A 257 -4.15 -17.43 5.96
CA PRO A 257 -4.16 -16.47 4.86
C PRO A 257 -2.90 -15.60 4.86
N LEU A 258 -2.35 -15.37 3.68
CA LEU A 258 -1.13 -14.59 3.51
C LEU A 258 -1.45 -13.20 2.98
N GLN A 259 -0.82 -12.18 3.56
CA GLN A 259 -0.67 -10.86 2.97
C GLN A 259 0.77 -10.70 2.50
N SER A 260 0.94 -10.16 1.32
CA SER A 260 2.23 -9.82 0.77
C SER A 260 2.22 -8.39 0.24
N GLY A 261 3.29 -7.66 0.51
CA GLY A 261 3.52 -6.35 -0.10
C GLY A 261 3.69 -6.43 -1.62
N VAL A 262 4.09 -5.34 -2.25
CA VAL A 262 4.34 -5.24 -3.69
C VAL A 262 5.83 -5.21 -4.01
N GLY A 263 6.22 -5.71 -5.19
CA GLY A 263 7.59 -5.63 -5.70
C GLY A 263 8.33 -6.96 -5.78
N SER A 264 9.63 -6.90 -6.12
CA SER A 264 10.46 -8.09 -6.39
C SER A 264 10.59 -9.00 -5.18
N THR A 265 10.82 -8.48 -3.98
CA THR A 265 10.91 -9.27 -2.75
C THR A 265 9.61 -10.03 -2.47
N ALA A 266 8.45 -9.36 -2.61
CA ALA A 266 7.15 -10.00 -2.45
C ALA A 266 6.94 -11.13 -3.48
N ASN A 267 7.30 -10.90 -4.74
CA ASN A 267 7.23 -11.91 -5.80
C ASN A 267 8.16 -13.09 -5.53
N ALA A 268 9.37 -12.85 -5.02
CA ALA A 268 10.32 -13.91 -4.66
C ALA A 268 9.76 -14.79 -3.53
N ILE A 269 9.17 -14.18 -2.49
CA ILE A 269 8.55 -14.90 -1.37
C ILE A 269 7.37 -15.75 -1.85
N LEU A 270 6.46 -15.15 -2.61
CA LEU A 270 5.31 -15.87 -3.18
C LEU A 270 5.77 -17.00 -4.10
N GLY A 271 6.81 -16.77 -4.91
CA GLY A 271 7.40 -17.78 -5.78
C GLY A 271 8.03 -18.94 -5.00
N ALA A 272 8.71 -18.67 -3.89
CA ALA A 272 9.29 -19.68 -3.02
C ALA A 272 8.19 -20.51 -2.34
N LEU A 273 7.20 -19.87 -1.72
CA LEU A 273 6.05 -20.54 -1.08
C LEU A 273 5.22 -21.36 -2.07
N GLY A 274 4.99 -20.83 -3.26
CA GLY A 274 4.24 -21.54 -4.30
C GLY A 274 4.91 -22.83 -4.80
N LYS A 275 6.24 -22.92 -4.72
CA LYS A 275 7.03 -24.08 -5.14
C LYS A 275 7.32 -25.07 -4.00
N ASP A 276 7.21 -24.66 -2.74
CA ASP A 276 7.51 -25.52 -1.62
C ASP A 276 6.39 -26.55 -1.41
N LYS A 277 6.79 -27.84 -1.39
CA LYS A 277 5.86 -28.97 -1.25
C LYS A 277 5.33 -29.13 0.18
N HIS A 278 5.96 -28.52 1.17
CA HIS A 278 5.53 -28.59 2.57
C HIS A 278 4.47 -27.54 2.90
N VAL A 279 4.34 -26.51 2.07
CA VAL A 279 3.27 -25.52 2.17
C VAL A 279 2.03 -26.10 1.45
N PRO A 280 0.88 -26.26 2.12
CA PRO A 280 -0.35 -26.68 1.46
C PRO A 280 -0.89 -25.57 0.54
N ASP A 281 -1.94 -25.85 -0.22
CA ASP A 281 -2.68 -24.81 -0.91
C ASP A 281 -3.31 -23.87 0.10
N PHE A 282 -3.18 -22.56 -0.13
CA PHE A 282 -3.50 -21.53 0.85
C PHE A 282 -4.41 -20.44 0.28
N ASN A 283 -4.79 -19.50 1.11
CA ASN A 283 -5.60 -18.34 0.75
C ASN A 283 -4.77 -17.06 0.84
N ILE A 284 -5.16 -16.05 0.07
CA ILE A 284 -4.57 -14.70 0.10
C ILE A 284 -5.62 -13.71 0.63
N TYR A 285 -5.29 -12.99 1.71
CA TYR A 285 -6.03 -11.83 2.16
C TYR A 285 -5.06 -10.66 2.25
N THR A 286 -5.11 -9.78 1.28
CA THR A 286 -4.08 -8.76 1.06
C THR A 286 -4.69 -7.43 0.63
N GLU A 287 -3.85 -6.44 0.48
CA GLU A 287 -4.21 -5.13 -0.07
C GLU A 287 -4.19 -5.15 -1.60
N VAL A 288 -3.16 -5.76 -2.19
CA VAL A 288 -2.89 -5.75 -3.63
C VAL A 288 -2.62 -7.16 -4.14
N ILE A 289 -3.29 -7.52 -5.22
CA ILE A 289 -3.00 -8.76 -5.97
C ILE A 289 -2.12 -8.43 -7.16
N GLN A 290 -1.02 -9.20 -7.30
CA GLN A 290 -0.04 -9.10 -8.37
C GLN A 290 -0.10 -10.33 -9.29
N ASN A 291 0.60 -10.29 -10.43
CA ASN A 291 0.65 -11.36 -11.44
C ASN A 291 0.94 -12.74 -10.82
N ALA A 292 1.86 -12.81 -9.85
CA ALA A 292 2.23 -14.07 -9.20
C ALA A 292 1.05 -14.74 -8.51
N VAL A 293 0.16 -13.98 -7.87
CA VAL A 293 -1.03 -14.51 -7.20
C VAL A 293 -2.03 -15.06 -8.23
N ILE A 294 -2.26 -14.34 -9.33
CA ILE A 294 -3.16 -14.81 -10.41
C ILE A 294 -2.62 -16.12 -10.98
N GLY A 295 -1.32 -16.22 -11.26
CA GLY A 295 -0.70 -17.46 -11.71
C GLY A 295 -0.88 -18.62 -10.72
N MET A 296 -0.74 -18.35 -9.41
CA MET A 296 -0.98 -19.37 -8.37
C MET A 296 -2.45 -19.76 -8.21
N MET A 297 -3.39 -18.85 -8.44
CA MET A 297 -4.82 -19.18 -8.48
C MET A 297 -5.14 -20.11 -9.65
N LEU A 298 -4.66 -19.80 -10.85
CA LEU A 298 -4.89 -20.60 -12.06
C LEU A 298 -4.26 -22.00 -11.99
N ASN A 299 -3.19 -22.19 -11.23
CA ASN A 299 -2.58 -23.52 -11.01
C ASN A 299 -3.04 -24.22 -9.72
N GLY A 300 -4.00 -23.64 -8.99
CA GLY A 300 -4.64 -24.23 -7.81
C GLY A 300 -3.85 -24.12 -6.49
N ARG A 301 -2.70 -23.41 -6.46
CA ARG A 301 -1.92 -23.19 -5.23
C ARG A 301 -2.57 -22.17 -4.30
N VAL A 302 -3.25 -21.18 -4.85
CA VAL A 302 -4.09 -20.25 -4.11
C VAL A 302 -5.54 -20.57 -4.40
N LYS A 303 -6.30 -20.85 -3.34
CA LYS A 303 -7.72 -21.25 -3.43
C LYS A 303 -8.61 -20.04 -3.59
N ASP A 304 -8.57 -19.14 -2.62
CA ASP A 304 -9.34 -17.92 -2.62
C ASP A 304 -8.42 -16.72 -2.37
N ALA A 305 -8.70 -15.61 -3.06
CA ALA A 305 -7.99 -14.36 -2.86
C ALA A 305 -8.96 -13.20 -2.62
N SER A 306 -8.63 -12.35 -1.65
CA SER A 306 -9.38 -11.13 -1.36
C SER A 306 -8.43 -9.95 -1.21
N ALA A 307 -8.73 -8.84 -1.90
CA ALA A 307 -7.89 -7.65 -1.89
C ALA A 307 -8.68 -6.36 -2.14
N CYS A 308 -7.98 -5.23 -2.13
CA CYS A 308 -8.51 -3.95 -2.60
C CYS A 308 -8.37 -3.81 -4.12
N SER A 309 -7.27 -4.30 -4.70
CA SER A 309 -6.97 -4.10 -6.13
C SER A 309 -6.28 -5.26 -6.82
N LEU A 310 -6.48 -5.31 -8.15
CA LEU A 310 -5.68 -6.08 -9.10
C LEU A 310 -4.62 -5.15 -9.71
N THR A 311 -3.44 -5.11 -9.12
CA THR A 311 -2.29 -4.37 -9.66
C THR A 311 -1.43 -5.34 -10.48
N VAL A 312 -1.93 -5.67 -11.63
CA VAL A 312 -1.37 -6.66 -12.55
C VAL A 312 -1.02 -6.02 -13.90
N SER A 313 -0.23 -6.71 -14.70
CA SER A 313 -0.02 -6.27 -16.09
C SER A 313 -1.32 -6.38 -16.90
N ASN A 314 -1.42 -5.63 -18.00
CA ASN A 314 -2.60 -5.67 -18.85
C ASN A 314 -2.87 -7.06 -19.39
N GLU A 315 -1.81 -7.82 -19.73
CA GLU A 315 -1.93 -9.21 -20.19
C GLU A 315 -2.49 -10.12 -19.11
N CYS A 316 -2.05 -9.94 -17.87
CA CYS A 316 -2.55 -10.70 -16.72
C CYS A 316 -4.01 -10.31 -16.39
N LEU A 317 -4.36 -9.01 -16.54
CA LEU A 317 -5.74 -8.56 -16.36
C LEU A 317 -6.68 -9.19 -17.41
N MET A 318 -6.25 -9.30 -18.67
CA MET A 318 -7.01 -10.01 -19.69
C MET A 318 -7.17 -11.50 -19.36
N GLN A 319 -6.14 -12.17 -18.81
CA GLN A 319 -6.27 -13.54 -18.33
C GLN A 319 -7.35 -13.68 -17.25
N VAL A 320 -7.47 -12.72 -16.35
CA VAL A 320 -8.56 -12.71 -15.34
C VAL A 320 -9.91 -12.59 -16.03
N TYR A 321 -10.06 -11.68 -16.99
CA TYR A 321 -11.32 -11.49 -17.70
C TYR A 321 -11.72 -12.68 -18.55
N ASP A 322 -10.76 -13.33 -19.21
CA ASP A 322 -10.99 -14.54 -20.03
C ASP A 322 -11.37 -15.75 -19.17
N ASN A 323 -10.98 -15.77 -17.90
CA ASN A 323 -11.30 -16.85 -16.95
C ASN A 323 -12.30 -16.41 -15.87
N MET A 324 -13.19 -15.46 -16.17
CA MET A 324 -14.11 -14.88 -15.19
C MET A 324 -15.03 -15.92 -14.55
N ASP A 325 -15.36 -17.01 -15.23
CA ASP A 325 -16.15 -18.12 -14.65
C ASP A 325 -15.48 -18.77 -13.44
N TYR A 326 -14.16 -18.79 -13.40
CA TYR A 326 -13.39 -19.21 -12.24
C TYR A 326 -13.25 -18.06 -11.22
N PHE A 327 -12.80 -16.87 -11.67
CA PHE A 327 -12.46 -15.79 -10.75
C PHE A 327 -13.67 -15.20 -10.02
N LYS A 328 -14.88 -15.22 -10.59
CA LYS A 328 -16.08 -14.72 -9.90
C LYS A 328 -16.37 -15.44 -8.57
N ASP A 329 -15.93 -16.70 -8.43
CA ASP A 329 -16.17 -17.53 -7.24
C ASP A 329 -14.98 -17.52 -6.27
N HIS A 330 -13.75 -17.19 -6.74
CA HIS A 330 -12.52 -17.32 -5.98
C HIS A 330 -11.77 -16.01 -5.73
N LEU A 331 -12.14 -14.92 -6.42
CA LEU A 331 -11.50 -13.62 -6.30
C LEU A 331 -12.50 -12.58 -5.79
N THR A 332 -12.13 -11.82 -4.78
CA THR A 332 -12.99 -10.77 -4.22
C THR A 332 -12.23 -9.46 -4.07
N LEU A 333 -12.72 -8.39 -4.73
CA LEU A 333 -12.21 -7.02 -4.56
C LEU A 333 -13.12 -6.23 -3.63
N ARG A 334 -12.52 -5.59 -2.63
CA ARG A 334 -13.22 -4.87 -1.55
C ARG A 334 -12.79 -3.42 -1.47
N PRO A 335 -13.60 -2.52 -0.89
CA PRO A 335 -13.11 -1.21 -0.46
C PRO A 335 -11.92 -1.35 0.50
N SER A 336 -11.00 -0.38 0.49
CA SER A 336 -9.76 -0.41 1.29
C SER A 336 -10.03 -0.51 2.80
N GLU A 337 -11.09 0.10 3.29
CA GLU A 337 -11.51 0.00 4.70
C GLU A 337 -11.83 -1.45 5.11
N ILE A 338 -12.19 -2.31 4.18
CA ILE A 338 -12.52 -3.71 4.44
C ILE A 338 -11.30 -4.60 4.21
N SER A 339 -10.60 -4.45 3.08
CA SER A 339 -9.38 -5.24 2.81
C SER A 339 -8.29 -5.01 3.86
N ASN A 340 -8.20 -3.78 4.38
CA ASN A 340 -7.21 -3.37 5.38
C ASN A 340 -7.78 -3.33 6.81
N SER A 341 -8.99 -3.87 7.02
CA SER A 341 -9.63 -3.82 8.33
C SER A 341 -8.82 -4.56 9.40
N PRO A 342 -8.36 -3.89 10.47
CA PRO A 342 -7.68 -4.54 11.60
C PRO A 342 -8.49 -5.66 12.22
N GLU A 343 -9.81 -5.51 12.30
CA GLU A 343 -10.73 -6.50 12.83
C GLU A 343 -10.72 -7.79 12.02
N VAL A 344 -10.79 -7.67 10.68
CA VAL A 344 -10.84 -8.82 9.76
C VAL A 344 -9.48 -9.50 9.68
N ILE A 345 -8.39 -8.73 9.57
CA ILE A 345 -7.01 -9.24 9.55
C ILE A 345 -6.75 -10.10 10.78
N ARG A 346 -7.09 -9.60 11.96
CA ARG A 346 -6.91 -10.33 13.23
C ARG A 346 -7.78 -11.57 13.33
N ARG A 347 -9.02 -11.50 12.90
CA ARG A 347 -9.96 -12.64 12.91
C ARG A 347 -9.52 -13.76 11.98
N LEU A 348 -9.05 -13.43 10.79
CA LEU A 348 -8.57 -14.41 9.82
C LEU A 348 -7.21 -15.01 10.19
N GLY A 349 -6.47 -14.38 11.09
CA GLY A 349 -5.13 -14.82 11.48
C GLY A 349 -4.11 -14.65 10.36
N VAL A 350 -4.14 -13.51 9.67
CA VAL A 350 -3.28 -13.26 8.52
C VAL A 350 -1.80 -13.29 8.89
N ILE A 351 -0.97 -13.94 8.08
CA ILE A 351 0.49 -13.79 8.10
C ILE A 351 0.81 -12.59 7.21
N ALA A 352 1.39 -11.53 7.79
CA ALA A 352 1.73 -10.32 7.08
C ALA A 352 3.22 -10.25 6.74
N ILE A 353 3.53 -9.92 5.49
CA ILE A 353 4.91 -9.78 5.01
C ILE A 353 5.03 -8.46 4.24
N ASN A 354 5.81 -7.54 4.81
CA ASN A 354 6.05 -6.23 4.22
C ASN A 354 7.55 -5.91 4.13
N THR A 355 7.90 -4.85 3.39
CA THR A 355 9.29 -4.44 3.22
C THR A 355 9.57 -3.18 4.02
N ALA A 356 10.77 -3.11 4.61
CA ALA A 356 11.31 -1.93 5.26
C ALA A 356 12.43 -1.30 4.42
N ILE A 357 12.67 -0.02 4.63
CA ILE A 357 13.86 0.71 4.16
C ILE A 357 15.02 0.43 5.12
N GLU A 358 14.73 0.51 6.41
CA GLU A 358 15.66 0.20 7.49
C GLU A 358 14.93 -0.34 8.72
N CYS A 359 15.62 -1.13 9.52
CA CYS A 359 15.18 -1.59 10.84
C CYS A 359 16.26 -1.25 11.88
N ASP A 360 15.85 -0.95 13.10
CA ASP A 360 16.84 -0.81 14.16
C ASP A 360 17.10 -2.12 14.92
N ILE A 361 18.12 -2.07 15.76
CA ILE A 361 18.55 -3.24 16.55
C ILE A 361 17.50 -3.74 17.56
N TYR A 362 16.41 -3.01 17.78
CA TYR A 362 15.33 -3.41 18.68
C TYR A 362 14.07 -3.88 17.93
N GLY A 363 14.01 -3.64 16.62
CA GLY A 363 12.92 -4.10 15.77
C GLY A 363 11.89 -3.02 15.42
N ASN A 364 12.21 -1.72 15.62
CA ASN A 364 11.44 -0.67 14.97
C ASN A 364 11.76 -0.67 13.47
N ALA A 365 10.77 -0.36 12.63
CA ALA A 365 10.93 -0.34 11.18
C ALA A 365 10.50 0.99 10.57
N ASN A 366 11.29 1.43 9.60
CA ASN A 366 11.02 2.56 8.72
C ASN A 366 10.75 2.01 7.31
N SER A 367 9.58 2.28 6.78
CA SER A 367 9.16 1.84 5.44
C SER A 367 8.85 3.02 4.49
N THR A 368 8.99 4.26 4.96
CA THR A 368 8.53 5.45 4.24
C THR A 368 9.61 6.47 3.90
N HIS A 369 10.61 6.69 4.76
CA HIS A 369 11.55 7.79 4.61
C HIS A 369 13.00 7.34 4.48
N ILE A 370 13.73 7.94 3.55
CA ILE A 370 15.19 7.78 3.45
C ILE A 370 15.86 8.85 4.32
N SER A 371 16.79 8.41 5.18
CA SER A 371 17.54 9.26 6.08
C SER A 371 16.63 10.23 6.87
N GLY A 372 15.49 9.76 7.30
CA GLY A 372 14.52 10.42 8.17
C GLY A 372 13.75 11.60 7.57
N THR A 373 14.16 12.11 6.42
CA THR A 373 13.62 13.36 5.88
C THR A 373 13.03 13.28 4.49
N LYS A 374 13.47 12.32 3.67
CA LYS A 374 13.03 12.20 2.29
C LYS A 374 11.96 11.14 2.18
N MET A 375 10.71 11.57 2.01
CA MET A 375 9.59 10.68 1.74
C MET A 375 9.81 9.92 0.43
N MET A 376 9.63 8.60 0.47
CA MET A 376 9.65 7.69 -0.67
C MET A 376 8.24 7.25 -1.07
N ASN A 377 7.41 6.98 -0.10
CA ASN A 377 5.99 6.61 -0.22
C ASN A 377 5.30 6.87 1.10
N GLY A 378 3.97 6.81 1.14
CA GLY A 378 3.23 6.78 2.39
C GLY A 378 3.34 5.43 3.09
N ILE A 379 2.86 5.36 4.33
CA ILE A 379 2.87 4.12 5.14
C ILE A 379 2.10 2.98 4.46
N GLY A 380 1.10 3.29 3.63
CA GLY A 380 0.28 2.29 2.97
C GLY A 380 -0.53 1.45 3.96
N GLY A 381 -0.72 0.17 3.62
CA GLY A 381 -1.42 -0.79 4.45
C GLY A 381 -0.52 -1.58 5.40
N SER A 382 0.80 -1.35 5.38
CA SER A 382 1.72 -2.16 6.19
C SER A 382 1.38 -2.13 7.67
N GLY A 383 1.06 -0.97 8.24
CA GLY A 383 0.67 -0.86 9.64
C GLY A 383 -0.68 -1.50 9.96
N ASP A 384 -1.63 -1.48 9.02
CA ASP A 384 -2.92 -2.16 9.18
C ASP A 384 -2.72 -3.67 9.33
N PHE A 385 -1.86 -4.26 8.48
CA PHE A 385 -1.61 -5.69 8.47
C PHE A 385 -0.66 -6.11 9.59
N GLU A 386 0.52 -5.49 9.72
CA GLU A 386 1.56 -5.92 10.64
C GLU A 386 1.09 -5.91 12.10
N ARG A 387 0.43 -4.82 12.53
CA ARG A 387 -0.06 -4.67 13.90
C ARG A 387 -1.17 -5.67 14.26
N ASN A 388 -1.86 -6.22 13.26
CA ASN A 388 -3.01 -7.09 13.44
C ASN A 388 -2.81 -8.52 12.94
N ALA A 389 -1.65 -8.82 12.39
CA ALA A 389 -1.28 -10.12 11.89
C ALA A 389 -1.16 -11.17 13.01
N TYR A 390 -1.29 -12.44 12.64
CA TYR A 390 -0.90 -13.58 13.48
C TYR A 390 0.62 -13.67 13.61
N ILE A 391 1.32 -13.47 12.49
CA ILE A 391 2.79 -13.29 12.43
C ILE A 391 3.07 -12.10 11.54
N SER A 392 3.81 -11.12 12.05
CA SER A 392 4.27 -9.95 11.31
C SER A 392 5.74 -10.09 10.92
N ILE A 393 6.04 -9.95 9.63
CA ILE A 393 7.37 -10.14 9.06
C ILE A 393 7.76 -8.89 8.27
N PHE A 394 8.87 -8.26 8.66
CA PHE A 394 9.52 -7.26 7.84
C PHE A 394 10.73 -7.84 7.12
N THR A 395 10.85 -7.52 5.84
CA THR A 395 11.97 -7.95 5.00
C THR A 395 12.69 -6.74 4.42
N CYS A 396 14.00 -6.79 4.33
CA CYS A 396 14.80 -5.81 3.59
C CYS A 396 16.15 -6.42 3.18
N PRO A 397 16.76 -5.98 2.08
CA PRO A 397 18.18 -6.24 1.85
C PRO A 397 19.01 -5.70 3.02
N SER A 398 20.04 -6.43 3.47
CA SER A 398 20.85 -6.00 4.61
C SER A 398 21.64 -4.71 4.34
N THR A 399 21.86 -4.39 3.06
CA THR A 399 22.55 -3.17 2.62
C THR A 399 21.89 -2.57 1.38
N ALA A 400 22.19 -1.30 1.12
CA ALA A 400 21.81 -0.57 -0.08
C ALA A 400 23.02 0.15 -0.70
N LYS A 401 22.86 0.67 -1.92
CA LYS A 401 23.88 1.40 -2.69
C LYS A 401 25.24 0.69 -2.74
N GLY A 402 25.22 -0.61 -3.07
CA GLY A 402 26.46 -1.39 -3.20
C GLY A 402 27.21 -1.59 -1.89
N GLY A 403 26.50 -1.68 -0.75
CA GLY A 403 27.07 -1.92 0.56
C GLY A 403 27.31 -0.65 1.39
N LEU A 404 27.24 0.54 0.81
CA LEU A 404 27.55 1.80 1.52
C LEU A 404 26.55 2.19 2.62
N ILE A 405 25.35 1.60 2.58
CA ILE A 405 24.26 1.86 3.52
C ILE A 405 23.86 0.56 4.19
N SER A 406 23.91 0.50 5.52
CA SER A 406 23.30 -0.58 6.30
C SER A 406 21.80 -0.35 6.44
N SER A 407 21.00 -1.40 6.18
CA SER A 407 19.56 -1.37 6.50
C SER A 407 19.28 -1.73 7.97
N ILE A 408 20.28 -2.24 8.70
CA ILE A 408 20.19 -2.43 10.15
C ILE A 408 21.00 -1.32 10.82
N VAL A 409 20.33 -0.54 11.67
CA VAL A 409 20.88 0.69 12.28
C VAL A 409 20.67 0.70 13.80
N PRO A 410 21.39 1.55 14.57
CA PRO A 410 21.17 1.67 16.00
C PRO A 410 19.77 2.17 16.37
N PHE A 411 19.23 3.11 15.61
CA PHE A 411 17.88 3.65 15.73
C PHE A 411 17.37 4.10 14.36
N VAL A 412 16.14 3.76 14.02
CA VAL A 412 15.54 4.18 12.73
C VAL A 412 15.42 5.68 12.64
N SER A 413 15.70 6.23 11.47
CA SER A 413 15.66 7.68 11.24
C SER A 413 14.23 8.24 11.12
N HIS A 414 13.27 7.38 10.87
CA HIS A 414 11.82 7.60 10.88
C HIS A 414 11.16 6.31 11.35
N GLN A 415 10.13 6.38 12.17
CA GLN A 415 9.49 5.19 12.74
C GLN A 415 8.05 5.07 12.24
N ASP A 416 7.80 4.09 11.38
CA ASP A 416 6.46 3.74 10.92
C ASP A 416 5.87 2.60 11.77
N HIS A 417 6.71 1.64 12.20
CA HIS A 417 6.30 0.49 12.99
C HIS A 417 7.18 0.35 14.20
N SER A 418 6.53 0.16 15.36
CA SER A 418 7.25 0.00 16.61
C SER A 418 7.73 -1.44 16.82
N GLU A 419 8.70 -1.62 17.71
CA GLU A 419 9.18 -2.94 18.15
C GLU A 419 8.06 -3.87 18.64
N HIS A 420 6.92 -3.32 19.05
CA HIS A 420 5.77 -4.07 19.53
C HIS A 420 4.95 -4.70 18.41
N ASP A 421 5.06 -4.17 17.19
CA ASP A 421 4.30 -4.59 16.02
C ASP A 421 5.09 -5.55 15.12
N VAL A 422 6.41 -5.72 15.38
CA VAL A 422 7.32 -6.51 14.55
C VAL A 422 7.72 -7.81 15.27
N ASN A 423 7.34 -8.96 14.67
CA ASN A 423 7.67 -10.27 15.21
C ASN A 423 8.98 -10.83 14.60
N ILE A 424 9.17 -10.63 13.31
CA ILE A 424 10.27 -11.25 12.55
C ILE A 424 10.90 -10.22 11.64
N ILE A 425 12.24 -10.21 11.56
CA ILE A 425 12.99 -9.47 10.53
C ILE A 425 13.78 -10.49 9.71
N ILE A 426 13.72 -10.36 8.39
CA ILE A 426 14.45 -11.22 7.45
C ILE A 426 15.24 -10.36 6.48
N THR A 427 16.53 -10.67 6.37
CA THR A 427 17.40 -10.16 5.31
C THR A 427 18.00 -11.35 4.56
N GLU A 428 18.77 -11.12 3.50
CA GLU A 428 19.52 -12.20 2.84
C GLU A 428 20.62 -12.81 3.74
N GLN A 429 20.91 -12.20 4.89
CA GLN A 429 21.86 -12.71 5.87
C GLN A 429 21.24 -13.77 6.79
N GLY A 430 19.92 -13.76 6.98
CA GLY A 430 19.21 -14.69 7.84
C GLY A 430 17.92 -14.13 8.44
N VAL A 431 17.43 -14.81 9.49
CA VAL A 431 16.15 -14.56 10.15
C VAL A 431 16.38 -14.19 11.61
N ALA A 432 15.83 -13.09 12.05
CA ALA A 432 15.72 -12.70 13.46
C ALA A 432 14.29 -12.90 13.95
N ASP A 433 14.04 -13.98 14.68
CA ASP A 433 12.79 -14.20 15.40
C ASP A 433 12.83 -13.42 16.72
N LEU A 434 11.97 -12.40 16.82
CA LEU A 434 11.93 -11.45 17.94
C LEU A 434 10.86 -11.81 18.99
N ARG A 435 10.06 -12.83 18.72
CA ARG A 435 8.96 -13.24 19.61
C ARG A 435 9.48 -13.67 20.97
N GLY A 436 8.88 -13.14 22.04
CA GLY A 436 9.24 -13.46 23.42
C GLY A 436 10.62 -12.97 23.88
N LYS A 437 11.28 -12.08 23.13
CA LYS A 437 12.61 -11.56 23.43
C LYS A 437 12.58 -10.18 24.07
N SER A 438 13.45 -9.98 25.07
CA SER A 438 13.74 -8.66 25.63
C SER A 438 14.49 -7.80 24.61
N PRO A 439 14.54 -6.45 24.77
CA PRO A 439 15.24 -5.57 23.83
C PRO A 439 16.70 -6.00 23.57
N MET A 440 17.44 -6.41 24.60
CA MET A 440 18.82 -6.86 24.40
C MET A 440 18.93 -8.18 23.64
N GLN A 441 18.01 -9.11 23.85
CA GLN A 441 17.94 -10.37 23.09
C GLN A 441 17.51 -10.10 21.63
N ARG A 442 16.64 -9.11 21.40
CA ARG A 442 16.29 -8.64 20.05
C ARG A 442 17.51 -8.06 19.34
N ALA A 443 18.26 -7.17 20.03
CA ALA A 443 19.46 -6.56 19.47
C ALA A 443 20.49 -7.61 19.05
N GLU A 444 20.74 -8.61 19.90
CA GLU A 444 21.63 -9.72 19.58
C GLU A 444 21.13 -10.50 18.35
N ALA A 445 19.84 -10.86 18.33
CA ALA A 445 19.27 -11.64 17.23
C ALA A 445 19.31 -10.87 15.89
N ILE A 446 19.01 -9.58 15.88
CA ILE A 446 19.02 -8.75 14.67
C ILE A 446 20.44 -8.54 14.17
N ILE A 447 21.38 -8.18 15.04
CA ILE A 447 22.77 -7.92 14.66
C ILE A 447 23.41 -9.20 14.10
N GLU A 448 23.24 -10.35 14.77
CA GLU A 448 23.89 -11.58 14.36
C GLU A 448 23.28 -12.21 13.11
N ASN A 449 21.95 -12.14 12.96
CA ASN A 449 21.27 -12.86 11.88
C ASN A 449 20.90 -11.97 10.68
N CYS A 450 20.64 -10.66 10.89
CA CYS A 450 20.12 -9.80 9.83
C CYS A 450 21.07 -8.70 9.36
N ALA A 451 21.99 -8.23 10.22
CA ALA A 451 22.95 -7.24 9.79
C ALA A 451 24.00 -7.83 8.83
N HIS A 452 24.37 -7.05 7.80
CA HIS A 452 25.49 -7.41 6.93
C HIS A 452 26.78 -7.61 7.75
N PRO A 453 27.60 -8.64 7.47
CA PRO A 453 28.81 -8.92 8.24
C PRO A 453 29.71 -7.70 8.48
N ASP A 454 29.87 -6.83 7.48
CA ASP A 454 30.72 -5.64 7.56
C ASP A 454 30.23 -4.62 8.59
N TYR A 455 28.94 -4.60 8.90
CA TYR A 455 28.32 -3.68 9.87
C TYR A 455 28.14 -4.28 11.28
N ARG A 456 28.24 -5.61 11.45
CA ARG A 456 28.02 -6.26 12.76
C ARG A 456 28.93 -5.70 13.85
N LYS A 457 30.22 -5.49 13.53
CA LYS A 457 31.16 -4.92 14.48
C LYS A 457 30.74 -3.52 14.92
N LEU A 458 30.36 -2.66 13.99
CA LEU A 458 29.93 -1.28 14.24
C LEU A 458 28.69 -1.26 15.16
N LEU A 459 27.69 -2.09 14.89
CA LEU A 459 26.49 -2.21 15.71
C LEU A 459 26.78 -2.74 17.13
N ARG A 460 27.70 -3.70 17.27
CA ARG A 460 28.15 -4.17 18.60
C ARG A 460 28.90 -3.09 19.35
N ASP A 461 29.72 -2.29 18.67
CA ASP A 461 30.46 -1.18 19.30
C ASP A 461 29.49 -0.08 19.78
N TYR A 462 28.39 0.19 19.02
CA TYR A 462 27.31 1.02 19.51
C TYR A 462 26.71 0.50 20.81
N LEU A 463 26.39 -0.80 20.91
CA LEU A 463 25.84 -1.39 22.13
C LEU A 463 26.76 -1.26 23.35
N LYS A 464 28.10 -1.26 23.16
CA LYS A 464 29.08 -1.07 24.24
C LYS A 464 29.03 0.32 24.84
N ILE A 465 28.77 1.35 24.03
CA ILE A 465 28.69 2.74 24.46
C ILE A 465 27.26 3.18 24.81
N ALA A 466 26.27 2.31 24.57
CA ALA A 466 24.89 2.56 24.93
C ALA A 466 24.69 2.50 26.46
N GLN A 467 23.91 3.45 26.98
CA GLN A 467 23.65 3.53 28.42
C GLN A 467 22.81 2.32 28.89
N GLY A 468 22.97 1.98 30.15
CA GLY A 468 22.18 0.93 30.81
C GLY A 468 20.68 1.30 30.88
N GLY A 469 19.85 0.29 31.04
CA GLY A 469 18.39 0.42 31.12
C GLY A 469 17.69 -0.74 30.47
N HIS A 470 16.38 -0.69 30.33
CA HIS A 470 15.57 -1.70 29.66
C HIS A 470 15.93 -1.78 28.16
N THR A 471 15.88 -0.65 27.48
CA THR A 471 16.34 -0.47 26.11
C THR A 471 17.55 0.46 26.12
N ARG A 472 18.70 -0.07 25.67
CA ARG A 472 19.98 0.64 25.79
C ARG A 472 20.19 1.53 24.57
N HIS A 473 20.33 2.84 24.83
CA HIS A 473 20.68 3.81 23.81
C HIS A 473 21.73 4.81 24.30
N ASN A 474 22.55 5.27 23.39
CA ASN A 474 23.31 6.49 23.53
C ASN A 474 22.67 7.53 22.61
N LEU A 475 21.74 8.33 23.12
CA LEU A 475 20.92 9.23 22.32
C LEU A 475 21.73 10.19 21.43
N PRO A 476 22.81 10.85 21.93
CA PRO A 476 23.67 11.68 21.08
C PRO A 476 24.30 10.95 19.89
N VAL A 477 24.45 9.63 19.98
CA VAL A 477 25.16 8.78 18.99
C VAL A 477 24.21 7.93 18.15
N ALA A 478 22.94 7.88 18.53
CA ALA A 478 21.96 6.97 17.91
C ALA A 478 21.85 7.13 16.38
N PHE A 479 22.06 8.34 15.86
CA PHE A 479 22.00 8.65 14.43
C PHE A 479 23.38 8.85 13.78
N ALA A 480 24.48 8.47 14.45
CA ALA A 480 25.84 8.68 13.93
C ALA A 480 26.07 8.02 12.55
N MET A 481 25.47 6.82 12.30
CA MET A 481 25.56 6.16 11.00
C MET A 481 24.87 6.99 9.90
N HIS A 482 23.69 7.54 10.17
CA HIS A 482 22.95 8.39 9.23
C HIS A 482 23.68 9.71 8.97
N ASP A 483 24.21 10.35 10.01
CA ASP A 483 24.97 11.60 9.88
C ASP A 483 26.28 11.38 9.11
N THR A 484 26.96 10.26 9.37
CA THR A 484 28.16 9.87 8.60
C THR A 484 27.82 9.64 7.13
N LEU A 485 26.73 8.94 6.84
CA LEU A 485 26.24 8.77 5.46
C LEU A 485 26.00 10.14 4.80
N PHE A 486 25.36 11.06 5.52
CA PHE A 486 25.07 12.39 4.98
C PHE A 486 26.35 13.18 4.68
N ARG A 487 27.34 13.16 5.60
CA ARG A 487 28.59 13.93 5.49
C ARG A 487 29.64 13.26 4.59
N LYS A 488 29.78 11.93 4.68
CA LYS A 488 30.90 11.19 4.06
C LYS A 488 30.44 10.23 2.92
N GLY A 489 29.12 9.99 2.77
CA GLY A 489 28.55 9.13 1.71
C GLY A 489 28.63 7.63 1.99
N ASP A 490 29.17 7.20 3.14
CA ASP A 490 29.42 5.79 3.47
C ASP A 490 29.28 5.57 4.98
N MET A 491 28.37 4.69 5.39
CA MET A 491 28.14 4.34 6.80
C MET A 491 29.31 3.57 7.45
N HIS A 492 30.15 2.90 6.67
CA HIS A 492 31.35 2.22 7.22
C HIS A 492 32.33 3.18 7.88
N LEU A 493 32.32 4.45 7.47
CA LEU A 493 33.22 5.49 7.98
C LEU A 493 32.74 6.09 9.31
N THR A 494 31.72 5.49 9.94
CA THR A 494 31.23 5.96 11.24
C THR A 494 32.24 5.69 12.34
N ASP A 495 32.67 6.77 12.99
CA ASP A 495 33.45 6.72 14.22
C ASP A 495 32.61 7.32 15.36
N PHE A 496 32.17 6.47 16.29
CA PHE A 496 31.33 6.92 17.41
C PHE A 496 32.09 7.87 18.36
N ALA A 497 33.42 7.86 18.38
CA ALA A 497 34.19 8.80 19.19
C ALA A 497 34.02 10.26 18.75
N GLU A 498 33.68 10.51 17.47
CA GLU A 498 33.37 11.86 16.98
C GLU A 498 32.10 12.43 17.64
N TYR A 499 31.22 11.59 18.20
CA TYR A 499 29.90 11.98 18.74
C TYR A 499 29.80 11.87 20.27
N VAL A 500 30.72 11.15 20.92
CA VAL A 500 30.78 11.04 22.39
C VAL A 500 31.59 12.26 22.86
N LYS A 501 30.92 13.30 23.35
CA LYS A 501 31.61 14.37 24.09
C LYS A 501 31.96 13.85 25.49
N GLU A 502 33.22 14.00 25.89
CA GLU A 502 33.67 13.78 27.26
C GLU A 502 32.87 14.57 28.28
#